data_90321036147b0876c6fc9a91d552b482
#
_entry.id   90321036147b0876c6fc9a91d552b482
#
_cell.length_a   1.000
_cell.length_b   1.000
_cell.length_c   1.000
_cell.angle_alpha   90.00
_cell.angle_beta   90.00
_cell.angle_gamma   90.00
#
_symmetry.space_group_name_H-M   'P 1'
#
loop_
_entity.id
_entity.type
_entity.pdbx_description
1 polymer ?
#
loop_
_entity_poly.entity_id
_entity_poly.type
_entity_poly.pdbx_seq_one_letter_code
_entity_poly.pdbx_strand_id
1 'polypeptide(L)'
;MKMRLVTLIFGLLLNLNVYAANPMVEIKTNLGSFTLELYSDKAPKTVENFLKYAKGGFYKGTVFHRVIDNFMIQGGGFDTGLHEKETFFPIQNEATNGLKNEIYTIAMARTANPHSAAAQFFINTKNNAFLDHTAPNPRGWGYAVFGKVVKGQEVVIKISKVKTGPRDTIPSDVPLENVVIEDVKVLP
;
A
#
# COMPACT_ATOMS: atom_id res chain seq x y z
N MET A 1 -59.45 42.65 13.44
CA MET A 1 -58.18 42.54 12.68
C MET A 1 -57.35 41.42 13.33
N LYS A 2 -57.32 40.21 12.70
CA LYS A 2 -56.63 39.02 13.27
C LYS A 2 -55.26 38.90 12.63
N MET A 3 -54.22 39.12 13.43
CA MET A 3 -52.82 38.97 13.06
C MET A 3 -52.43 37.49 13.05
N ARG A 4 -52.05 36.94 11.87
CA ARG A 4 -51.54 35.56 11.73
C ARG A 4 -50.03 35.59 11.95
N LEU A 5 -49.60 34.92 13.02
CA LEU A 5 -48.17 34.68 13.32
C LEU A 5 -47.65 33.56 12.40
N VAL A 6 -46.76 33.88 11.48
CA VAL A 6 -46.06 32.89 10.64
C VAL A 6 -44.79 32.48 11.36
N THR A 7 -44.74 31.31 11.91
CA THR A 7 -43.55 30.72 12.52
C THR A 7 -42.68 30.13 11.42
N LEU A 8 -41.56 30.79 11.11
CA LEU A 8 -40.52 30.24 10.21
C LEU A 8 -39.70 29.21 10.99
N ILE A 9 -39.86 27.91 10.65
CA ILE A 9 -39.02 26.86 11.16
C ILE A 9 -37.78 26.81 10.27
N PHE A 10 -36.65 27.31 10.79
CA PHE A 10 -35.33 27.20 10.14
C PHE A 10 -34.77 25.79 10.40
N GLY A 11 -34.95 24.89 9.43
CA GLY A 11 -34.40 23.54 9.49
C GLY A 11 -32.87 23.59 9.37
N LEU A 12 -32.19 23.35 10.48
CA LEU A 12 -30.72 23.16 10.51
C LEU A 12 -30.37 21.79 9.91
N LEU A 13 -29.98 21.76 8.64
CA LEU A 13 -29.45 20.56 7.99
C LEU A 13 -28.03 20.28 8.55
N LEU A 14 -27.94 19.40 9.54
CA LEU A 14 -26.67 18.83 9.99
C LEU A 14 -26.15 17.92 8.89
N ASN A 15 -25.16 18.40 8.13
CA ASN A 15 -24.36 17.57 7.23
C ASN A 15 -23.48 16.63 8.10
N LEU A 16 -23.97 15.44 8.40
CA LEU A 16 -23.18 14.38 8.98
C LEU A 16 -22.21 13.88 7.89
N ASN A 17 -20.96 14.34 7.95
CA ASN A 17 -19.87 13.73 7.19
C ASN A 17 -19.69 12.29 7.71
N VAL A 18 -20.34 11.33 7.07
CA VAL A 18 -20.05 9.91 7.29
C VAL A 18 -18.68 9.64 6.66
N TYR A 19 -17.64 9.66 7.48
CA TYR A 19 -16.35 9.13 7.06
C TYR A 19 -16.53 7.64 6.84
N ALA A 20 -16.39 7.19 5.60
CA ALA A 20 -16.35 5.77 5.32
C ALA A 20 -15.15 5.15 6.07
N ALA A 21 -15.38 4.01 6.72
CA ALA A 21 -14.29 3.30 7.41
C ALA A 21 -13.17 2.98 6.40
N ASN A 22 -11.93 3.04 6.86
CA ASN A 22 -10.78 2.68 6.04
C ASN A 22 -10.89 1.22 5.58
N PRO A 23 -10.66 0.93 4.28
CA PRO A 23 -10.69 -0.43 3.78
C PRO A 23 -9.65 -1.29 4.49
N MET A 24 -10.08 -2.50 4.88
CA MET A 24 -9.21 -3.52 5.46
C MET A 24 -8.91 -4.58 4.41
N VAL A 25 -7.65 -4.99 4.31
CA VAL A 25 -7.20 -5.99 3.32
C VAL A 25 -6.32 -7.03 3.99
N GLU A 26 -6.69 -8.30 3.86
CA GLU A 26 -5.83 -9.42 4.27
C GLU A 26 -4.94 -9.85 3.10
N ILE A 27 -3.64 -9.94 3.34
CA ILE A 27 -2.66 -10.57 2.46
C ILE A 27 -2.26 -11.91 3.08
N LYS A 28 -2.59 -13.00 2.38
CA LYS A 28 -2.19 -14.36 2.74
C LYS A 28 -0.93 -14.74 1.98
N THR A 29 0.09 -15.20 2.70
CA THR A 29 1.34 -15.74 2.11
C THR A 29 1.57 -17.17 2.57
N ASN A 30 2.49 -17.88 1.91
CA ASN A 30 2.94 -19.20 2.36
C ASN A 30 3.70 -19.17 3.71
N LEU A 31 3.99 -17.98 4.27
CA LEU A 31 4.62 -17.82 5.58
C LEU A 31 3.66 -17.33 6.68
N GLY A 32 2.39 -17.07 6.34
CA GLY A 32 1.33 -16.58 7.21
C GLY A 32 0.55 -15.44 6.59
N SER A 33 -0.43 -14.90 7.33
CA SER A 33 -1.27 -13.78 6.89
C SER A 33 -1.02 -12.53 7.71
N PHE A 34 -1.23 -11.36 7.10
CA PHE A 34 -1.25 -10.08 7.78
C PHE A 34 -2.36 -9.19 7.20
N THR A 35 -2.84 -8.23 7.99
CA THR A 35 -3.94 -7.35 7.59
C THR A 35 -3.46 -5.90 7.51
N LEU A 36 -3.83 -5.24 6.43
CA LEU A 36 -3.60 -3.83 6.15
C LEU A 36 -4.85 -3.02 6.47
N GLU A 37 -4.68 -1.84 7.04
CA GLU A 37 -5.62 -0.74 7.00
C GLU A 37 -5.16 0.25 5.94
N LEU A 38 -6.04 0.63 4.99
CA LEU A 38 -5.70 1.52 3.87
C LEU A 38 -6.31 2.90 4.09
N TYR A 39 -5.53 3.95 3.93
CA TYR A 39 -5.90 5.33 4.24
C TYR A 39 -6.47 6.06 3.02
N SER A 40 -7.74 5.78 2.69
CA SER A 40 -8.42 6.34 1.51
C SER A 40 -8.55 7.86 1.52
N ASP A 41 -8.60 8.49 2.69
CA ASP A 41 -8.64 9.95 2.87
C ASP A 41 -7.29 10.61 2.57
N LYS A 42 -6.17 9.89 2.76
CA LYS A 42 -4.80 10.40 2.59
C LYS A 42 -4.19 10.05 1.23
N ALA A 43 -4.55 8.92 0.66
CA ALA A 43 -4.01 8.42 -0.60
C ALA A 43 -5.10 7.79 -1.47
N PRO A 44 -6.15 8.56 -1.87
CA PRO A 44 -7.32 8.02 -2.55
C PRO A 44 -7.00 7.30 -3.85
N LYS A 45 -6.14 7.87 -4.71
CA LYS A 45 -5.75 7.27 -6.00
C LYS A 45 -4.92 6.00 -5.79
N THR A 46 -4.03 6.00 -4.80
CA THR A 46 -3.18 4.86 -4.49
C THR A 46 -3.99 3.72 -3.91
N VAL A 47 -4.90 4.01 -2.98
CA VAL A 47 -5.80 3.00 -2.39
C VAL A 47 -6.74 2.42 -3.44
N GLU A 48 -7.37 3.25 -4.29
CA GLU A 48 -8.23 2.79 -5.39
C GLU A 48 -7.47 1.86 -6.33
N ASN A 49 -6.26 2.24 -6.75
CA ASN A 49 -5.39 1.43 -7.61
C ASN A 49 -5.04 0.09 -6.97
N PHE A 50 -4.60 0.08 -5.70
CA PHE A 50 -4.27 -1.15 -4.98
C PHE A 50 -5.49 -2.07 -4.86
N LEU A 51 -6.66 -1.53 -4.50
CA LEU A 51 -7.90 -2.29 -4.40
C LEU A 51 -8.37 -2.85 -5.75
N LYS A 52 -8.14 -2.13 -6.85
CA LYS A 52 -8.43 -2.63 -8.21
C LYS A 52 -7.61 -3.87 -8.52
N TYR A 53 -6.31 -3.86 -8.25
CA TYR A 53 -5.44 -5.03 -8.41
C TYR A 53 -5.84 -6.18 -7.47
N ALA A 54 -6.13 -5.89 -6.19
CA ALA A 54 -6.53 -6.87 -5.20
C ALA A 54 -7.84 -7.59 -5.60
N LYS A 55 -8.88 -6.81 -5.94
CA LYS A 55 -10.20 -7.34 -6.38
C LYS A 55 -10.11 -8.10 -7.70
N GLY A 56 -9.21 -7.70 -8.60
CA GLY A 56 -8.94 -8.38 -9.86
C GLY A 56 -8.11 -9.66 -9.73
N GLY A 57 -7.70 -10.05 -8.52
CA GLY A 57 -6.87 -11.24 -8.28
C GLY A 57 -5.44 -11.13 -8.80
N PHE A 58 -4.98 -9.92 -9.17
CA PHE A 58 -3.67 -9.69 -9.76
C PHE A 58 -2.53 -10.17 -8.86
N TYR A 59 -2.62 -9.93 -7.56
CA TYR A 59 -1.58 -10.24 -6.60
C TYR A 59 -1.44 -11.73 -6.28
N LYS A 60 -2.47 -12.53 -6.55
CA LYS A 60 -2.43 -13.98 -6.34
C LYS A 60 -1.34 -14.62 -7.22
N GLY A 61 -0.44 -15.38 -6.60
CA GLY A 61 0.69 -16.01 -7.25
C GLY A 61 1.87 -15.06 -7.51
N THR A 62 1.81 -13.80 -7.06
CA THR A 62 2.99 -12.93 -7.05
C THR A 62 3.87 -13.22 -5.83
N VAL A 63 5.11 -12.74 -5.88
CA VAL A 63 6.09 -12.96 -4.81
C VAL A 63 6.59 -11.65 -4.20
N PHE A 64 7.09 -11.73 -2.97
CA PHE A 64 8.03 -10.75 -2.44
C PHE A 64 9.39 -11.02 -3.07
N HIS A 65 9.71 -10.30 -4.15
CA HIS A 65 10.90 -10.51 -4.97
C HIS A 65 12.13 -9.75 -4.49
N ARG A 66 11.97 -8.82 -3.56
CA ARG A 66 13.08 -8.07 -2.94
C ARG A 66 12.84 -7.91 -1.45
N VAL A 67 13.75 -8.46 -0.65
CA VAL A 67 13.67 -8.45 0.81
C VAL A 67 15.01 -8.03 1.37
N ILE A 68 15.00 -6.94 2.13
CA ILE A 68 16.19 -6.43 2.82
C ILE A 68 15.86 -6.29 4.30
N ASP A 69 16.57 -7.06 5.11
CA ASP A 69 16.41 -6.99 6.57
C ASP A 69 16.70 -5.58 7.10
N ASN A 70 15.94 -5.16 8.12
CA ASN A 70 16.01 -3.81 8.68
C ASN A 70 15.82 -2.68 7.65
N PHE A 71 15.06 -2.95 6.59
CA PHE A 71 14.69 -1.95 5.60
C PHE A 71 13.24 -2.14 5.14
N MET A 72 12.98 -3.07 4.22
CA MET A 72 11.64 -3.31 3.67
C MET A 72 11.50 -4.69 3.04
N ILE A 73 10.25 -5.10 2.79
CA ILE A 73 9.89 -6.23 1.92
C ILE A 73 9.07 -5.69 0.76
N GLN A 74 9.50 -5.95 -0.49
CA GLN A 74 8.86 -5.45 -1.71
C GLN A 74 8.32 -6.62 -2.54
N GLY A 75 7.07 -6.47 -3.02
CA GLY A 75 6.39 -7.50 -3.80
C GLY A 75 5.30 -6.98 -4.70
N GLY A 76 4.47 -7.90 -5.21
CA GLY A 76 3.27 -7.58 -5.97
C GLY A 76 3.48 -7.24 -7.45
N GLY A 77 4.65 -7.54 -8.04
CA GLY A 77 4.92 -7.26 -9.45
C GLY A 77 5.45 -8.44 -10.24
N PHE A 78 5.98 -9.47 -9.58
CA PHE A 78 6.62 -10.61 -10.21
C PHE A 78 5.89 -11.92 -9.84
N ASP A 79 5.81 -12.85 -10.77
CA ASP A 79 5.32 -14.20 -10.53
C ASP A 79 6.38 -15.08 -9.83
N THR A 80 6.08 -16.36 -9.60
CA THR A 80 6.99 -17.31 -8.95
C THR A 80 8.22 -17.66 -9.79
N GLY A 81 8.18 -17.39 -11.11
CA GLY A 81 9.31 -17.50 -12.03
C GLY A 81 10.12 -16.22 -12.17
N LEU A 82 9.84 -15.20 -11.34
CA LEU A 82 10.45 -13.87 -11.40
C LEU A 82 10.22 -13.14 -12.74
N HIS A 83 9.14 -13.45 -13.45
CA HIS A 83 8.71 -12.68 -14.60
C HIS A 83 7.82 -11.52 -14.15
N GLU A 84 8.11 -10.32 -14.65
CA GLU A 84 7.28 -9.14 -14.35
C GLU A 84 5.90 -9.29 -15.01
N LYS A 85 4.83 -9.04 -14.24
CA LYS A 85 3.45 -9.10 -14.73
C LYS A 85 3.06 -7.78 -15.39
N GLU A 86 2.27 -7.86 -16.46
CA GLU A 86 1.70 -6.67 -17.11
C GLU A 86 0.79 -5.89 -16.15
N THR A 87 0.95 -4.57 -16.12
CA THR A 87 0.25 -3.67 -15.21
C THR A 87 -0.66 -2.69 -15.95
N PHE A 88 -1.59 -2.07 -15.23
CA PHE A 88 -2.29 -0.89 -15.71
C PHE A 88 -1.34 0.32 -15.80
N PHE A 89 -1.83 1.43 -16.38
CA PHE A 89 -1.07 2.67 -16.43
C PHE A 89 -0.67 3.15 -15.03
N PRO A 90 0.53 3.77 -14.92
CA PRO A 90 1.00 4.33 -13.66
C PRO A 90 0.06 5.39 -13.09
N ILE A 91 0.11 5.56 -11.78
CA ILE A 91 -0.67 6.54 -11.04
C ILE A 91 0.19 7.73 -10.56
N GLN A 92 -0.48 8.84 -10.27
CA GLN A 92 0.15 9.99 -9.64
C GLN A 92 0.62 9.62 -8.22
N ASN A 93 1.86 10.01 -7.89
CA ASN A 93 2.43 9.79 -6.57
C ASN A 93 1.81 10.75 -5.54
N GLU A 94 1.22 10.20 -4.48
CA GLU A 94 0.57 10.95 -3.40
C GLU A 94 1.46 11.08 -2.14
N ALA A 95 2.79 11.01 -2.26
CA ALA A 95 3.70 11.10 -1.11
C ALA A 95 3.68 12.47 -0.38
N THR A 96 3.01 13.47 -0.97
CA THR A 96 2.75 14.79 -0.34
C THR A 96 1.63 14.74 0.70
N ASN A 97 1.05 13.57 0.98
CA ASN A 97 -0.10 13.37 1.88
C ASN A 97 0.22 13.51 3.38
N GLY A 98 1.49 13.76 3.72
CA GLY A 98 1.95 13.93 5.11
C GLY A 98 2.27 12.63 5.85
N LEU A 99 1.95 11.46 5.27
CA LEU A 99 2.29 10.16 5.87
C LEU A 99 3.80 9.88 5.76
N LYS A 100 4.31 9.12 6.72
CA LYS A 100 5.74 8.80 6.84
C LYS A 100 5.99 7.32 6.60
N ASN A 101 7.17 7.00 6.07
CA ASN A 101 7.65 5.62 5.89
C ASN A 101 8.14 5.04 7.22
N GLU A 102 7.21 4.92 8.17
CA GLU A 102 7.44 4.31 9.48
C GLU A 102 7.36 2.78 9.39
N ILE A 103 7.84 2.10 10.41
CA ILE A 103 7.74 0.64 10.52
C ILE A 103 6.29 0.18 10.36
N TYR A 104 6.09 -0.90 9.56
CA TYR A 104 4.81 -1.52 9.19
C TYR A 104 3.92 -0.68 8.26
N THR A 105 4.32 0.50 7.80
CA THR A 105 3.58 1.18 6.73
C THR A 105 3.78 0.50 5.39
N ILE A 106 2.74 0.53 4.54
CA ILE A 106 2.80 0.11 3.15
C ILE A 106 2.89 1.33 2.24
N ALA A 107 3.80 1.28 1.27
CA ALA A 107 4.00 2.33 0.28
C ALA A 107 4.16 1.76 -1.14
N MET A 108 3.89 2.59 -2.16
CA MET A 108 4.06 2.19 -3.56
C MET A 108 5.52 2.21 -3.98
N ALA A 109 5.99 1.12 -4.56
CA ALA A 109 7.26 1.10 -5.27
C ALA A 109 7.15 1.87 -6.59
N ARG A 110 8.26 2.46 -7.04
CA ARG A 110 8.35 3.25 -8.27
C ARG A 110 9.76 3.22 -8.86
N THR A 111 9.88 3.60 -10.11
CA THR A 111 11.17 3.87 -10.77
C THR A 111 11.72 5.26 -10.36
N ALA A 112 12.76 5.73 -11.02
CA ALA A 112 13.29 7.08 -10.82
C ALA A 112 12.26 8.18 -11.17
N ASN A 113 11.28 7.89 -12.06
CA ASN A 113 10.16 8.80 -12.31
C ASN A 113 9.22 8.80 -11.10
N PRO A 114 8.93 9.96 -10.49
CA PRO A 114 8.04 10.05 -9.34
C PRO A 114 6.64 9.44 -9.56
N HIS A 115 6.09 9.58 -10.76
CA HIS A 115 4.72 9.16 -11.12
C HIS A 115 4.71 7.86 -11.94
N SER A 116 5.54 6.88 -11.56
CA SER A 116 5.67 5.59 -12.26
C SER A 116 5.14 4.39 -11.47
N ALA A 117 4.54 4.62 -10.31
CA ALA A 117 3.98 3.53 -9.51
C ALA A 117 2.78 2.88 -10.23
N ALA A 118 2.75 1.54 -10.27
CA ALA A 118 1.66 0.77 -10.86
C ALA A 118 1.10 -0.26 -9.86
N ALA A 119 1.66 -1.49 -9.80
CA ALA A 119 1.17 -2.56 -8.95
C ALA A 119 2.09 -2.83 -7.73
N GLN A 120 3.41 -2.67 -7.90
CA GLN A 120 4.36 -3.05 -6.88
C GLN A 120 4.27 -2.17 -5.63
N PHE A 121 4.37 -2.80 -4.47
CA PHE A 121 4.36 -2.15 -3.16
C PHE A 121 5.49 -2.68 -2.28
N PHE A 122 5.79 -1.95 -1.22
CA PHE A 122 6.67 -2.45 -0.16
C PHE A 122 6.10 -2.16 1.23
N ILE A 123 6.50 -2.99 2.19
CA ILE A 123 6.17 -2.79 3.60
C ILE A 123 7.48 -2.46 4.33
N ASN A 124 7.49 -1.35 5.03
CA ASN A 124 8.63 -0.92 5.83
C ASN A 124 8.80 -1.83 7.05
N THR A 125 10.00 -2.38 7.25
CA THR A 125 10.35 -3.18 8.43
C THR A 125 11.20 -2.40 9.44
N LYS A 126 11.39 -1.09 9.17
CA LYS A 126 12.05 -0.10 10.00
C LYS A 126 11.48 1.29 9.67
N ASN A 127 11.77 2.30 10.49
CA ASN A 127 11.50 3.70 10.13
C ASN A 127 12.51 4.17 9.08
N ASN A 128 12.01 4.49 7.88
CA ASN A 128 12.80 4.83 6.70
C ASN A 128 12.53 6.28 6.28
N ALA A 129 12.82 7.26 7.14
CA ALA A 129 12.52 8.68 6.90
C ALA A 129 13.15 9.23 5.61
N PHE A 130 14.21 8.63 5.10
CA PHE A 130 14.83 9.01 3.82
C PHE A 130 13.97 8.69 2.59
N LEU A 131 12.89 7.89 2.75
CA LEU A 131 11.89 7.60 1.72
C LEU A 131 10.71 8.60 1.74
N ASP A 132 10.67 9.52 2.68
CA ASP A 132 9.61 10.52 2.81
C ASP A 132 9.73 11.61 1.74
N HIS A 133 8.59 12.24 1.44
CA HIS A 133 8.58 13.43 0.61
C HIS A 133 9.32 14.59 1.29
N THR A 134 10.26 15.19 0.58
CA THR A 134 11.05 16.34 1.03
C THR A 134 11.00 17.51 0.05
N ALA A 135 10.80 17.24 -1.26
CA ALA A 135 10.73 18.27 -2.30
C ALA A 135 10.04 17.76 -3.57
N PRO A 136 9.39 18.62 -4.38
CA PRO A 136 8.73 18.26 -5.63
C PRO A 136 9.72 18.10 -6.80
N ASN A 137 10.72 17.22 -6.62
CA ASN A 137 11.70 16.86 -7.64
C ASN A 137 11.96 15.34 -7.60
N PRO A 138 12.59 14.73 -8.62
CA PRO A 138 12.76 13.27 -8.69
C PRO A 138 13.41 12.63 -7.47
N ARG A 139 14.35 13.31 -6.81
CA ARG A 139 15.08 12.80 -5.63
C ARG A 139 14.28 12.97 -4.34
N GLY A 140 13.57 14.10 -4.20
CA GLY A 140 12.85 14.46 -2.99
C GLY A 140 11.37 14.09 -2.99
N TRP A 141 10.82 13.54 -4.10
CA TRP A 141 9.39 13.23 -4.18
C TRP A 141 8.95 12.19 -3.15
N GLY A 142 9.82 11.25 -2.82
CA GLY A 142 9.53 10.19 -1.86
C GLY A 142 8.62 9.10 -2.40
N TYR A 143 8.10 8.28 -1.48
CA TYR A 143 7.24 7.12 -1.75
C TYR A 143 5.91 7.28 -1.03
N ALA A 144 4.81 7.10 -1.76
CA ALA A 144 3.45 7.31 -1.24
C ALA A 144 3.06 6.19 -0.27
N VAL A 145 3.09 6.50 1.02
CA VAL A 145 2.47 5.67 2.05
C VAL A 145 0.96 5.77 1.90
N PHE A 146 0.26 4.62 1.94
CA PHE A 146 -1.18 4.55 1.74
C PHE A 146 -1.91 3.63 2.74
N GLY A 147 -1.20 3.11 3.73
CA GLY A 147 -1.77 2.25 4.76
C GLY A 147 -0.74 1.71 5.74
N LYS A 148 -1.18 0.81 6.61
CA LYS A 148 -0.34 0.18 7.64
C LYS A 148 -0.79 -1.24 7.92
N VAL A 149 0.16 -2.12 8.28
CA VAL A 149 -0.11 -3.44 8.83
C VAL A 149 -0.64 -3.27 10.27
N VAL A 150 -1.87 -3.70 10.49
CA VAL A 150 -2.56 -3.60 11.81
C VAL A 150 -2.68 -4.93 12.52
N LYS A 151 -2.45 -6.06 11.80
CA LYS A 151 -2.45 -7.42 12.35
C LYS A 151 -1.44 -8.26 11.58
N GLY A 152 -0.74 -9.19 12.26
CA GLY A 152 0.22 -10.10 11.63
C GLY A 152 1.60 -9.44 11.38
N GLN A 153 2.01 -8.45 12.18
CA GLN A 153 3.31 -7.81 12.08
C GLN A 153 4.46 -8.83 12.21
N GLU A 154 4.26 -9.88 13.02
CA GLU A 154 5.22 -10.99 13.18
C GLU A 154 5.45 -11.74 11.87
N VAL A 155 4.44 -11.84 10.98
CA VAL A 155 4.58 -12.45 9.64
C VAL A 155 5.44 -11.56 8.76
N VAL A 156 5.24 -10.24 8.78
CA VAL A 156 6.06 -9.27 8.04
C VAL A 156 7.52 -9.36 8.49
N ILE A 157 7.77 -9.44 9.80
CA ILE A 157 9.14 -9.62 10.33
C ILE A 157 9.71 -10.99 9.96
N LYS A 158 8.90 -12.07 9.99
CA LYS A 158 9.34 -13.39 9.50
C LYS A 158 9.77 -13.34 8.04
N ILE A 159 9.01 -12.67 7.17
CA ILE A 159 9.37 -12.48 5.76
C ILE A 159 10.68 -11.68 5.65
N SER A 160 10.87 -10.61 6.44
CA SER A 160 12.08 -9.79 6.36
C SER A 160 13.38 -10.53 6.74
N LYS A 161 13.27 -11.68 7.39
CA LYS A 161 14.39 -12.50 7.86
C LYS A 161 14.70 -13.72 6.98
N VAL A 162 13.98 -13.90 5.87
CA VAL A 162 14.30 -15.00 4.95
C VAL A 162 15.68 -14.82 4.33
N LYS A 163 16.34 -15.92 4.00
CA LYS A 163 17.63 -15.89 3.31
C LYS A 163 17.44 -15.33 1.90
N THR A 164 18.28 -14.36 1.52
CA THR A 164 18.26 -13.71 0.20
C THR A 164 19.59 -13.87 -0.51
N GLY A 165 19.56 -13.71 -1.83
CA GLY A 165 20.73 -13.76 -2.69
C GLY A 165 20.40 -13.35 -4.12
N PRO A 166 21.34 -13.49 -5.06
CA PRO A 166 21.06 -13.33 -6.47
C PRO A 166 20.21 -14.46 -7.01
N ARG A 167 19.23 -14.15 -7.88
CA ARG A 167 18.43 -15.14 -8.61
C ARG A 167 18.11 -14.60 -10.01
N ASP A 168 18.25 -15.46 -11.00
CA ASP A 168 18.06 -15.13 -12.41
C ASP A 168 18.84 -13.87 -12.82
N THR A 169 18.15 -12.84 -13.31
CA THR A 169 18.74 -11.56 -13.72
C THR A 169 18.80 -10.54 -12.57
N ILE A 170 18.27 -10.86 -11.38
CA ILE A 170 18.26 -9.95 -10.22
C ILE A 170 19.51 -10.24 -9.37
N PRO A 171 20.41 -9.25 -9.21
CA PRO A 171 21.75 -9.49 -8.67
C PRO A 171 21.82 -9.66 -7.15
N SER A 172 20.78 -9.27 -6.40
CA SER A 172 20.76 -9.35 -4.93
C SER A 172 19.36 -9.30 -4.35
N ASP A 173 19.25 -9.57 -3.06
CA ASP A 173 18.08 -9.33 -2.21
C ASP A 173 16.83 -10.13 -2.57
N VAL A 174 16.94 -11.14 -3.46
CA VAL A 174 15.82 -12.02 -3.81
C VAL A 174 15.77 -13.17 -2.80
N PRO A 175 14.60 -13.47 -2.18
CA PRO A 175 14.43 -14.65 -1.36
C PRO A 175 14.88 -15.93 -2.09
N LEU A 176 15.74 -16.75 -1.47
CA LEU A 176 16.20 -18.01 -2.06
C LEU A 176 15.05 -19.00 -2.24
N GLU A 177 14.07 -18.96 -1.35
CA GLU A 177 12.78 -19.66 -1.47
C GLU A 177 11.68 -18.62 -1.68
N ASN A 178 10.78 -18.86 -2.64
CA ASN A 178 9.71 -17.91 -2.95
C ASN A 178 8.83 -17.63 -1.74
N VAL A 179 8.69 -16.35 -1.40
CA VAL A 179 7.63 -15.88 -0.50
C VAL A 179 6.43 -15.48 -1.35
N VAL A 180 5.48 -16.40 -1.47
CA VAL A 180 4.34 -16.30 -2.39
C VAL A 180 3.15 -15.62 -1.72
N ILE A 181 2.55 -14.65 -2.39
CA ILE A 181 1.23 -14.10 -2.05
C ILE A 181 0.18 -15.07 -2.61
N GLU A 182 -0.44 -15.85 -1.74
CA GLU A 182 -1.43 -16.86 -2.10
C GLU A 182 -2.80 -16.27 -2.37
N ASP A 183 -3.15 -15.19 -1.66
CA ASP A 183 -4.43 -14.50 -1.80
C ASP A 183 -4.36 -13.06 -1.25
N VAL A 184 -5.22 -12.18 -1.77
CA VAL A 184 -5.43 -10.81 -1.25
C VAL A 184 -6.93 -10.54 -1.21
N LYS A 185 -7.47 -10.39 0.00
CA LYS A 185 -8.91 -10.20 0.24
C LYS A 185 -9.22 -8.85 0.82
N VAL A 186 -10.13 -8.13 0.20
CA VAL A 186 -10.77 -6.96 0.82
C VAL A 186 -11.78 -7.48 1.84
N LEU A 187 -11.62 -7.08 3.09
CA LEU A 187 -12.50 -7.50 4.19
C LEU A 187 -13.77 -6.63 4.21
N PRO A 188 -14.89 -7.16 4.72
CA PRO A 188 -16.16 -6.43 4.82
C PRO A 188 -16.10 -5.25 5.81
#